data_c7a2a69d865810c19ead024f496b6a6f
#
_entry.id   c7a2a69d865810c19ead024f496b6a6f
#
_cell.length_a   1.000
_cell.length_b   1.000
_cell.length_c   1.000
_cell.angle_alpha   90.00
_cell.angle_beta   90.00
_cell.angle_gamma   90.00
#
_symmetry.space_group_name_H-M   'P 1'
#
loop_
_entity.id
_entity.type
_entity.pdbx_description
1 polymer ?
#
loop_
_entity_poly.entity_id
_entity_poly.type
_entity_poly.pdbx_seq_one_letter_code
_entity_poly.pdbx_strand_id
1 'polypeptide(L)'
;GSVAGAIVLNYYDRYKSPSYVPNSLESSDGVALINALVARMGTSTNYIELKRGLSLYIKQYYKPTTVTANTYSWGDRIRTIIGKNYPCILGLTSHPRYGEHWVVVTGYNFTSHNSGTYTVNDGWGNVGININSSYKDGGVDIG
;
A
#
# COMPACT_ATOMS: atom_id res chain seq x y z
N GLY A 1 4.79 2.84 -6.62
CA GLY A 1 4.98 2.74 -5.16
C GLY A 1 4.49 3.95 -4.39
N SER A 2 4.83 5.16 -4.84
CA SER A 2 4.47 6.39 -4.12
C SER A 2 2.95 6.62 -4.05
N VAL A 3 2.23 6.35 -5.12
CA VAL A 3 0.75 6.48 -5.12
C VAL A 3 0.11 5.47 -4.16
N ALA A 4 0.53 4.21 -4.22
CA ALA A 4 0.03 3.19 -3.31
C ALA A 4 0.37 3.54 -1.84
N GLY A 5 1.57 4.01 -1.60
CA GLY A 5 1.97 4.50 -0.27
C GLY A 5 1.09 5.65 0.21
N ALA A 6 0.80 6.61 -0.65
CA ALA A 6 -0.06 7.74 -0.32
C ALA A 6 -1.49 7.29 0.04
N ILE A 7 -2.04 6.34 -0.70
CA ILE A 7 -3.37 5.77 -0.42
C ILE A 7 -3.39 5.14 0.98
N VAL A 8 -2.40 4.33 1.29
CA VAL A 8 -2.30 3.67 2.60
C VAL A 8 -2.14 4.69 3.73
N LEU A 9 -1.27 5.67 3.57
CA LEU A 9 -1.05 6.70 4.60
C LEU A 9 -2.30 7.54 4.84
N ASN A 10 -3.03 7.91 3.78
CA ASN A 10 -4.30 8.62 3.92
C ASN A 10 -5.34 7.76 4.65
N TYR A 11 -5.37 6.46 4.40
CA TYR A 11 -6.27 5.56 5.12
C TYR A 11 -5.94 5.55 6.61
N TYR A 12 -4.66 5.41 6.97
CA TYR A 12 -4.24 5.44 8.37
C TYR A 12 -4.56 6.78 9.03
N ASP A 13 -4.30 7.87 8.33
CA ASP A 13 -4.58 9.21 8.83
C ASP A 13 -6.06 9.40 9.13
N ARG A 14 -6.92 8.92 8.23
CA ARG A 14 -8.37 9.09 8.34
C ARG A 14 -8.99 8.17 9.39
N TYR A 15 -8.55 6.92 9.50
CA TYR A 15 -9.24 5.88 10.27
C TYR A 15 -8.49 5.39 11.49
N LYS A 16 -7.19 5.63 11.58
CA LYS A 16 -6.35 5.09 12.66
C LYS A 16 -5.74 6.17 13.53
N SER A 17 -5.06 7.12 12.95
CA SER A 17 -4.46 8.24 13.66
C SER A 17 -4.26 9.42 12.73
N PRO A 18 -4.80 10.61 13.07
CA PRO A 18 -4.69 11.78 12.18
C PRO A 18 -3.28 12.37 12.04
N SER A 19 -2.28 11.75 12.65
CA SER A 19 -0.88 12.20 12.56
C SER A 19 -0.11 11.63 11.37
N TYR A 20 -0.69 10.67 10.61
CA TYR A 20 0.02 10.04 9.48
C TYR A 20 0.24 10.97 8.31
N VAL A 21 -0.66 11.93 8.08
CA VAL A 21 -0.50 12.94 7.03
C VAL A 21 -0.61 14.33 7.67
N PRO A 22 0.52 15.06 7.84
CA PRO A 22 0.47 16.40 8.42
C PRO A 22 -0.20 17.38 7.46
N ASN A 23 -0.75 18.47 8.01
CA ASN A 23 -1.46 19.49 7.23
C ASN A 23 -0.62 20.05 6.07
N SER A 24 0.70 20.15 6.23
CA SER A 24 1.60 20.60 5.17
C SER A 24 1.63 19.69 3.96
N LEU A 25 1.24 18.43 4.08
CA LEU A 25 1.20 17.46 3.00
C LEU A 25 -0.22 17.13 2.54
N GLU A 26 -1.23 17.73 3.14
CA GLU A 26 -2.60 17.60 2.67
C GLU A 26 -2.81 18.44 1.42
N SER A 27 -3.37 17.84 0.38
CA SER A 27 -3.82 18.53 -0.81
C SER A 27 -4.99 17.77 -1.41
N SER A 28 -5.89 18.49 -2.10
CA SER A 28 -7.11 17.87 -2.66
C SER A 28 -6.83 16.80 -3.71
N ASP A 29 -5.69 16.90 -4.39
CA ASP A 29 -5.26 15.95 -5.43
C ASP A 29 -4.23 14.91 -4.94
N GLY A 30 -3.79 14.99 -3.69
CA GLY A 30 -2.81 14.08 -3.10
C GLY A 30 -1.37 14.31 -3.56
N VAL A 31 -1.11 15.32 -4.39
CA VAL A 31 0.21 15.53 -5.01
C VAL A 31 1.30 15.84 -3.97
N ALA A 32 0.98 16.62 -2.94
CA ALA A 32 1.97 16.97 -1.92
C ALA A 32 2.50 15.72 -1.20
N LEU A 33 1.62 14.82 -0.81
CA LEU A 33 1.99 13.57 -0.16
C LEU A 33 2.75 12.64 -1.11
N ILE A 34 2.28 12.50 -2.34
CA ILE A 34 2.95 11.69 -3.36
C ILE A 34 4.38 12.20 -3.59
N ASN A 35 4.56 13.50 -3.73
CA ASN A 35 5.89 14.10 -3.91
C ASN A 35 6.81 13.86 -2.71
N ALA A 36 6.28 13.91 -1.50
CA ALA A 36 7.05 13.60 -0.30
C ALA A 36 7.52 12.14 -0.30
N LEU A 37 6.70 11.21 -0.78
CA LEU A 37 7.07 9.81 -0.92
C LEU A 37 8.07 9.58 -2.06
N VAL A 38 7.88 10.22 -3.20
CA VAL A 38 8.82 10.15 -4.33
C VAL A 38 10.23 10.59 -3.89
N ALA A 39 10.31 11.65 -3.08
CA ALA A 39 11.60 12.14 -2.57
C ALA A 39 12.34 11.09 -1.73
N ARG A 40 11.60 10.13 -1.14
CA ARG A 40 12.18 9.10 -0.26
C ARG A 40 12.38 7.74 -0.93
N MET A 41 11.57 7.41 -1.92
CA MET A 41 11.60 6.09 -2.55
C MET A 41 11.86 6.13 -4.05
N GLY A 42 11.79 7.29 -4.69
CA GLY A 42 11.91 7.40 -6.15
C GLY A 42 10.61 7.07 -6.88
N THR A 43 10.67 7.08 -8.19
CA THR A 43 9.51 6.88 -9.07
C THR A 43 9.36 5.44 -9.55
N SER A 44 10.46 4.68 -9.58
CA SER A 44 10.47 3.26 -9.97
C SER A 44 10.93 2.44 -8.78
N THR A 45 9.97 1.88 -8.03
CA THR A 45 10.25 1.25 -6.75
C THR A 45 10.06 -0.25 -6.79
N ASN A 46 11.04 -0.99 -6.24
CA ASN A 46 10.84 -2.36 -5.81
C ASN A 46 10.35 -2.37 -4.34
N TYR A 47 10.08 -3.56 -3.79
CA TYR A 47 9.55 -3.66 -2.42
C TYR A 47 10.55 -3.19 -1.35
N ILE A 48 11.85 -3.28 -1.61
CA ILE A 48 12.89 -2.81 -0.67
C ILE A 48 12.86 -1.28 -0.59
N GLU A 49 12.81 -0.61 -1.74
CA GLU A 49 12.73 0.85 -1.82
C GLU A 49 11.41 1.37 -1.28
N LEU A 50 10.31 0.68 -1.54
CA LEU A 50 8.99 1.01 -1.00
C LEU A 50 8.99 0.92 0.52
N LYS A 51 9.50 -0.17 1.08
CA LYS A 51 9.64 -0.33 2.53
C LYS A 51 10.50 0.77 3.13
N ARG A 52 11.66 1.03 2.53
CA ARG A 52 12.58 2.06 3.01
C ARG A 52 11.95 3.44 2.98
N GLY A 53 11.32 3.81 1.86
CA GLY A 53 10.69 5.11 1.71
C GLY A 53 9.54 5.34 2.68
N LEU A 54 8.68 4.34 2.88
CA LEU A 54 7.61 4.41 3.87
C LEU A 54 8.16 4.50 5.30
N SER A 55 9.18 3.73 5.63
CA SER A 55 9.81 3.78 6.96
C SER A 55 10.42 5.15 7.25
N LEU A 56 11.11 5.74 6.26
CA LEU A 56 11.67 7.09 6.39
C LEU A 56 10.58 8.14 6.57
N TYR A 57 9.50 8.04 5.80
CA TYR A 57 8.36 8.94 5.91
C TYR A 57 7.73 8.88 7.31
N ILE A 58 7.39 7.67 7.78
CA ILE A 58 6.75 7.47 9.08
C ILE A 58 7.64 8.00 10.20
N LYS A 59 8.94 7.71 10.14
CA LYS A 59 9.90 8.20 11.14
C LYS A 59 9.95 9.71 11.18
N GLN A 60 9.82 10.38 10.04
CA GLN A 60 9.91 11.84 9.96
C GLN A 60 8.61 12.54 10.34
N TYR A 61 7.48 12.06 9.84
CA TYR A 61 6.20 12.79 9.94
C TYR A 61 5.24 12.23 10.98
N TYR A 62 5.32 10.95 11.28
CA TYR A 62 4.48 10.33 12.31
C TYR A 62 5.31 10.05 13.57
N LYS A 63 5.33 11.00 14.49
CA LYS A 63 6.15 10.93 15.71
C LYS A 63 5.29 10.83 16.96
N PRO A 64 5.75 10.08 17.98
CA PRO A 64 6.81 9.07 17.95
C PRO A 64 6.35 7.86 17.15
N THR A 65 7.24 7.21 16.43
CA THR A 65 6.84 6.07 15.63
C THR A 65 7.39 4.76 16.20
N THR A 66 6.50 3.79 16.36
CA THR A 66 6.83 2.39 16.54
C THR A 66 6.37 1.58 15.33
N VAL A 67 5.77 2.25 14.36
CA VAL A 67 5.26 1.63 13.15
C VAL A 67 6.38 1.52 12.13
N THR A 68 6.54 0.35 11.54
CA THR A 68 7.52 0.10 10.48
C THR A 68 6.83 -0.54 9.28
N ALA A 69 7.39 -0.29 8.10
CA ALA A 69 6.93 -1.01 6.92
C ALA A 69 7.55 -2.41 6.91
N ASN A 70 6.74 -3.41 6.67
CA ASN A 70 7.15 -4.80 6.59
C ASN A 70 6.92 -5.34 5.20
N THR A 71 7.82 -6.20 4.72
CA THR A 71 7.71 -6.84 3.42
C THR A 71 7.34 -8.31 3.59
N TYR A 72 6.50 -8.81 2.67
CA TYR A 72 6.08 -10.20 2.67
C TYR A 72 5.60 -10.60 1.28
N SER A 73 5.55 -11.90 1.01
CA SER A 73 5.10 -12.43 -0.28
C SER A 73 3.93 -13.40 -0.17
N TRP A 74 3.51 -13.76 1.03
CA TRP A 74 2.48 -14.79 1.23
C TRP A 74 1.08 -14.19 1.30
N GLY A 75 0.14 -14.88 0.68
CA GLY A 75 -1.26 -14.48 0.72
C GLY A 75 -1.88 -14.48 2.12
N ASP A 76 -1.45 -15.39 3.00
CA ASP A 76 -1.96 -15.47 4.38
C ASP A 76 -1.71 -14.18 5.17
N ARG A 77 -0.54 -13.60 5.01
CA ARG A 77 -0.21 -12.34 5.68
C ARG A 77 -1.13 -11.22 5.23
N ILE A 78 -1.37 -11.12 3.91
CA ILE A 78 -2.26 -10.12 3.33
C ILE A 78 -3.67 -10.26 3.91
N ARG A 79 -4.22 -11.48 3.90
CA ARG A 79 -5.56 -11.73 4.44
C ARG A 79 -5.65 -11.40 5.93
N THR A 80 -4.62 -11.70 6.70
CA THR A 80 -4.57 -11.36 8.13
C THR A 80 -4.65 -9.86 8.35
N ILE A 81 -3.92 -9.08 7.58
CA ILE A 81 -3.92 -7.61 7.67
C ILE A 81 -5.29 -7.05 7.29
N ILE A 82 -5.85 -7.51 6.18
CA ILE A 82 -7.17 -7.07 5.72
C ILE A 82 -8.25 -7.46 6.73
N GLY A 83 -8.16 -8.65 7.32
CA GLY A 83 -9.10 -9.11 8.36
C GLY A 83 -9.07 -8.26 9.63
N LYS A 84 -8.00 -7.53 9.88
CA LYS A 84 -7.89 -6.57 10.98
C LYS A 84 -8.31 -5.15 10.59
N ASN A 85 -8.88 -4.96 9.41
CA ASN A 85 -9.28 -3.67 8.85
C ASN A 85 -8.09 -2.71 8.60
N TYR A 86 -6.95 -3.25 8.19
CA TYR A 86 -5.83 -2.45 7.71
C TYR A 86 -5.62 -2.70 6.21
N PRO A 87 -5.28 -1.66 5.44
CA PRO A 87 -4.91 -1.86 4.04
C PRO A 87 -3.49 -2.40 3.93
N CYS A 88 -3.19 -3.04 2.80
CA CYS A 88 -1.83 -3.40 2.50
C CYS A 88 -1.51 -3.13 1.04
N ILE A 89 -0.23 -2.92 0.74
CA ILE A 89 0.25 -2.70 -0.61
C ILE A 89 0.64 -4.05 -1.21
N LEU A 90 0.17 -4.32 -2.41
CA LEU A 90 0.40 -5.56 -3.14
C LEU A 90 1.14 -5.25 -4.43
N GLY A 91 2.24 -5.96 -4.67
CA GLY A 91 2.91 -5.95 -5.97
C GLY A 91 2.24 -6.93 -6.92
N LEU A 92 2.10 -6.51 -8.17
CA LEU A 92 1.60 -7.36 -9.25
C LEU A 92 2.74 -7.65 -10.23
N THR A 93 2.73 -8.85 -10.79
CA THR A 93 3.66 -9.23 -11.84
C THR A 93 2.91 -9.83 -13.03
N SER A 94 3.31 -9.42 -14.23
CA SER A 94 2.78 -9.94 -15.50
C SER A 94 1.26 -9.87 -15.63
N HIS A 95 0.63 -8.90 -14.98
CA HIS A 95 -0.81 -8.73 -15.07
C HIS A 95 -1.18 -8.20 -16.47
N PRO A 96 -2.22 -8.74 -17.13
CA PRO A 96 -2.57 -8.34 -18.50
C PRO A 96 -2.86 -6.86 -18.66
N ARG A 97 -3.47 -6.21 -17.64
CA ARG A 97 -3.80 -4.79 -17.68
C ARG A 97 -2.71 -3.93 -17.05
N TYR A 98 -2.13 -4.36 -15.92
CA TYR A 98 -1.25 -3.53 -15.10
C TYR A 98 0.24 -3.84 -15.29
N GLY A 99 0.58 -5.01 -15.82
CA GLY A 99 1.97 -5.44 -15.91
C GLY A 99 2.59 -5.57 -14.54
N GLU A 100 3.69 -4.87 -14.30
CA GLU A 100 4.33 -4.71 -13.00
C GLU A 100 3.76 -3.43 -12.36
N HIS A 101 3.05 -3.58 -11.23
CA HIS A 101 2.35 -2.44 -10.62
C HIS A 101 2.14 -2.66 -9.13
N TRP A 102 2.03 -1.57 -8.38
CA TRP A 102 1.66 -1.58 -6.98
C TRP A 102 0.21 -1.13 -6.81
N VAL A 103 -0.58 -1.93 -6.09
CA VAL A 103 -1.99 -1.64 -5.80
C VAL A 103 -2.22 -1.73 -4.30
N VAL A 104 -3.34 -1.19 -3.84
CA VAL A 104 -3.73 -1.26 -2.42
C VAL A 104 -4.87 -2.25 -2.26
N VAL A 105 -4.64 -3.29 -1.46
CA VAL A 105 -5.66 -4.30 -1.17
C VAL A 105 -6.57 -3.78 -0.07
N THR A 106 -7.87 -3.88 -0.31
CA THR A 106 -8.92 -3.48 0.64
C THR A 106 -9.86 -4.62 1.01
N GLY A 107 -9.78 -5.74 0.30
CA GLY A 107 -10.61 -6.90 0.56
C GLY A 107 -10.09 -8.13 -0.15
N TYR A 108 -10.74 -9.25 0.08
CA TYR A 108 -10.41 -10.51 -0.61
C TYR A 108 -11.60 -11.43 -0.65
N ASN A 109 -11.58 -12.37 -1.61
CA ASN A 109 -12.54 -13.46 -1.70
C ASN A 109 -11.79 -14.70 -2.16
N PHE A 110 -11.49 -15.61 -1.22
CA PHE A 110 -10.75 -16.82 -1.49
C PHE A 110 -11.66 -18.04 -1.42
N THR A 111 -11.50 -18.95 -2.37
CA THR A 111 -12.22 -20.24 -2.44
C THR A 111 -11.41 -21.36 -1.81
N SER A 112 -10.10 -21.18 -1.67
CA SER A 112 -9.19 -22.12 -1.01
C SER A 112 -8.01 -21.33 -0.44
N HIS A 113 -7.08 -22.04 0.22
CA HIS A 113 -5.90 -21.42 0.84
C HIS A 113 -5.07 -20.56 -0.13
N ASN A 114 -4.91 -21.03 -1.39
CA ASN A 114 -4.04 -20.40 -2.36
C ASN A 114 -4.78 -19.85 -3.59
N SER A 115 -6.09 -19.88 -3.61
CA SER A 115 -6.86 -19.51 -4.81
C SER A 115 -8.00 -18.57 -4.47
N GLY A 116 -7.98 -17.41 -5.12
CA GLY A 116 -9.02 -16.41 -4.94
C GLY A 116 -8.64 -15.10 -5.59
N THR A 117 -9.35 -14.05 -5.17
CA THR A 117 -9.16 -12.69 -5.67
C THR A 117 -8.90 -11.73 -4.53
N TYR A 118 -8.13 -10.68 -4.82
CA TYR A 118 -8.02 -9.48 -3.99
C TYR A 118 -8.87 -8.37 -4.58
N THR A 119 -9.50 -7.60 -3.72
CA THR A 119 -10.19 -6.36 -4.11
C THR A 119 -9.24 -5.20 -3.85
N VAL A 120 -9.00 -4.38 -4.86
CA VAL A 120 -7.94 -3.37 -4.81
C VAL A 120 -8.40 -1.99 -5.26
N ASN A 121 -7.67 -0.98 -4.79
CA ASN A 121 -7.58 0.34 -5.40
C ASN A 121 -6.32 0.33 -6.27
N ASP A 122 -6.46 0.58 -7.58
CA ASP A 122 -5.37 0.42 -8.53
C ASP A 122 -4.43 1.64 -8.62
N GLY A 123 -4.75 2.72 -7.91
CA GLY A 123 -3.97 3.95 -7.96
C GLY A 123 -4.18 4.76 -9.26
N TRP A 124 -4.99 4.28 -10.18
CA TRP A 124 -5.34 4.94 -11.45
C TRP A 124 -6.76 5.50 -11.45
N GLY A 125 -7.34 5.67 -10.26
CA GLY A 125 -8.70 6.17 -10.11
C GLY A 125 -9.78 5.10 -10.04
N ASN A 126 -9.42 3.81 -10.04
CA ASN A 126 -10.37 2.72 -9.96
C ASN A 126 -10.30 2.04 -8.60
N VAL A 127 -11.45 1.84 -7.98
CA VAL A 127 -11.59 1.13 -6.70
C VAL A 127 -12.50 -0.09 -6.89
N GLY A 128 -12.37 -1.06 -5.97
CA GLY A 128 -13.19 -2.25 -6.01
C GLY A 128 -12.85 -3.20 -7.17
N ILE A 129 -11.64 -3.12 -7.70
CA ILE A 129 -11.17 -3.98 -8.80
C ILE A 129 -10.74 -5.33 -8.23
N ASN A 130 -11.19 -6.41 -8.86
CA ASN A 130 -10.80 -7.77 -8.47
C ASN A 130 -9.57 -8.22 -9.24
N ILE A 131 -8.55 -8.67 -8.51
CA ILE A 131 -7.29 -9.17 -9.07
C ILE A 131 -7.11 -10.61 -8.63
N ASN A 132 -6.85 -11.51 -9.57
CA ASN A 132 -6.56 -12.90 -9.24
C ASN A 132 -5.26 -12.99 -8.44
N SER A 133 -5.28 -13.79 -7.39
CA SER A 133 -4.14 -13.96 -6.48
C SER A 133 -2.88 -14.52 -7.15
N SER A 134 -3.01 -15.14 -8.32
CA SER A 134 -1.88 -15.65 -9.10
C SER A 134 -0.93 -14.56 -9.59
N TYR A 135 -1.38 -13.31 -9.67
CA TYR A 135 -0.55 -12.17 -10.08
C TYR A 135 0.23 -11.53 -8.94
N LYS A 136 0.07 -12.01 -7.73
CA LYS A 136 0.76 -11.48 -6.54
C LYS A 136 2.27 -11.68 -6.63
N ASP A 137 3.02 -10.62 -6.37
CA ASP A 137 4.48 -10.65 -6.29
C ASP A 137 4.96 -9.81 -5.10
N GLY A 138 4.62 -10.27 -3.90
CA GLY A 138 5.02 -9.61 -2.68
C GLY A 138 4.06 -8.53 -2.22
N GLY A 139 4.36 -7.95 -1.07
CA GLY A 139 3.53 -6.92 -0.47
C GLY A 139 4.26 -6.13 0.61
N VAL A 140 3.66 -5.01 0.99
CA VAL A 140 4.16 -4.13 2.06
C VAL A 140 2.99 -3.68 2.90
N ASP A 141 3.16 -3.72 4.22
CA ASP A 141 2.22 -3.15 5.17
C ASP A 141 2.90 -2.23 6.15
N ILE A 142 2.09 -1.42 6.81
CA ILE A 142 2.53 -0.58 7.93
C ILE A 142 2.02 -1.28 9.19
N GLY A 143 2.90 -2.03 9.82
CA GLY A 143 2.54 -2.96 10.88
C GLY A 143 2.81 -2.56 12.28
#